data_a40716777fb2f27ea8937c285417afaf
#
_entry.id   a40716777fb2f27ea8937c285417afaf
#
_cell.length_a   1.000
_cell.length_b   1.000
_cell.length_c   1.000
_cell.angle_alpha   90.00
_cell.angle_beta   90.00
_cell.angle_gamma   90.00
#
_symmetry.space_group_name_H-M   'P 1'
#
loop_
_entity.id
_entity.type
_entity.pdbx_description
1 polymer ?
#
loop_
_entity_poly.entity_id
_entity_poly.type
_entity_poly.pdbx_seq_one_letter_code
_entity_poly.pdbx_strand_id
1 'polypeptide(L)'
;MASSFVPAALDSPMALTSERVLDALRTVRDPDLGKDLVTLGMVKRHDVEGDRALITVELTTPACPMKDKIRGDIEDAVNKAAAEQKHTLSAIEVEFTADVRRPNEKVGESPLPGVRQIIAVGAGKGGVGKSTIAVNLAVGLARHGAKVGLLDGDIYGPSLPTMLGLGEEQTVARGSMLMPFETHGIKSMSIGKLVEEDKALVWRGPMAHGAFKQLAMQTEWGELDYLIVDLPPGTGDVPLTLAQLLPLTGAVVVCTPQRVAQDDARRAVRMFENLGVEVLGIVENMSHFVGDDGKEYDLFGKGGAEVLAQTMGLPFLGAVPITPGLRINSDSGNPTLNWEDPALASAFDGLSTLTASRISVAASQGKYQMPTISVS
;
A
#
# COMPACT_ATOMS: atom_id res chain seq x y z
N MET A 1 -47.28 57.26 33.84
CA MET A 1 -45.96 56.81 33.29
C MET A 1 -45.95 55.28 33.39
N ALA A 2 -46.30 54.64 32.30
CA ALA A 2 -46.26 53.13 32.23
C ALA A 2 -44.99 52.76 31.55
N SER A 3 -44.07 52.09 32.31
CA SER A 3 -42.81 51.51 31.83
C SER A 3 -43.11 50.21 31.11
N SER A 4 -42.94 50.20 29.80
CA SER A 4 -43.03 49.01 28.98
C SER A 4 -41.78 48.20 29.19
N PHE A 5 -41.92 47.06 29.88
CA PHE A 5 -40.94 46.01 30.00
C PHE A 5 -40.93 45.20 28.67
N VAL A 6 -39.90 45.37 27.88
CA VAL A 6 -39.65 44.51 26.72
C VAL A 6 -38.95 43.27 27.27
N PRO A 7 -39.54 42.05 27.14
CA PRO A 7 -38.82 40.85 27.54
C PRO A 7 -37.66 40.61 26.54
N ALA A 8 -36.46 40.44 27.08
CA ALA A 8 -35.30 39.96 26.31
C ALA A 8 -35.69 38.66 25.60
N ALA A 9 -35.49 38.62 24.32
CA ALA A 9 -35.62 37.38 23.52
C ALA A 9 -34.73 36.33 24.16
N LEU A 10 -35.34 35.28 24.67
CA LEU A 10 -34.65 34.06 25.06
C LEU A 10 -33.94 33.53 23.82
N ASP A 11 -32.61 33.55 23.86
CA ASP A 11 -31.75 32.87 22.86
C ASP A 11 -32.18 31.40 22.79
N SER A 12 -33.04 31.07 21.86
CA SER A 12 -33.33 29.67 21.55
C SER A 12 -32.02 29.05 21.06
N PRO A 13 -31.63 27.88 21.56
CA PRO A 13 -30.43 27.19 21.06
C PRO A 13 -30.56 27.05 19.55
N MET A 14 -29.65 27.67 18.81
CA MET A 14 -29.63 27.50 17.36
C MET A 14 -29.21 26.04 17.08
N ALA A 15 -30.06 25.34 16.34
CA ALA A 15 -29.74 23.95 15.94
C ALA A 15 -28.42 23.93 15.16
N LEU A 16 -27.58 22.91 15.44
CA LEU A 16 -26.41 22.68 14.64
C LEU A 16 -26.83 22.41 13.20
N THR A 17 -26.25 23.10 12.24
CA THR A 17 -26.55 22.94 10.81
C THR A 17 -25.46 22.19 10.09
N SER A 18 -25.80 21.53 8.97
CA SER A 18 -24.83 20.86 8.11
C SER A 18 -23.71 21.79 7.62
N GLU A 19 -24.03 23.08 7.40
CA GLU A 19 -23.04 24.10 7.01
C GLU A 19 -22.02 24.34 8.13
N ARG A 20 -22.45 24.38 9.38
CA ARG A 20 -21.56 24.53 10.54
C ARG A 20 -20.70 23.32 10.76
N VAL A 21 -21.21 22.10 10.50
CA VAL A 21 -20.42 20.88 10.49
C VAL A 21 -19.36 20.96 9.40
N LEU A 22 -19.71 21.39 8.18
CA LEU A 22 -18.74 21.56 7.09
C LEU A 22 -17.65 22.58 7.45
N ASP A 23 -18.01 23.71 8.07
CA ASP A 23 -17.03 24.71 8.53
C ASP A 23 -16.09 24.14 9.61
N ALA A 24 -16.62 23.33 10.54
CA ALA A 24 -15.80 22.64 11.53
C ALA A 24 -14.81 21.67 10.86
N LEU A 25 -15.25 20.92 9.85
CA LEU A 25 -14.40 19.99 9.10
C LEU A 25 -13.27 20.67 8.30
N ARG A 26 -13.37 21.99 8.00
CA ARG A 26 -12.25 22.77 7.44
C ARG A 26 -11.08 22.94 8.41
N THR A 27 -11.29 22.70 9.70
CA THR A 27 -10.22 22.76 10.70
C THR A 27 -9.46 21.44 10.81
N VAL A 28 -10.03 20.34 10.33
CA VAL A 28 -9.45 19.00 10.37
C VAL A 28 -8.54 18.82 9.16
N ARG A 29 -7.26 18.53 9.41
CA ARG A 29 -6.25 18.37 8.37
C ARG A 29 -5.89 16.91 8.20
N ASP A 30 -5.76 16.48 6.94
CA ASP A 30 -5.13 15.21 6.61
C ASP A 30 -3.63 15.31 6.95
N PRO A 31 -3.10 14.45 7.83
CA PRO A 31 -1.70 14.54 8.28
C PRO A 31 -0.69 14.26 7.17
N ASP A 32 -1.03 13.41 6.20
CA ASP A 32 -0.15 13.01 5.11
C ASP A 32 -0.12 14.08 4.00
N LEU A 33 -1.27 14.67 3.69
CA LEU A 33 -1.42 15.66 2.62
C LEU A 33 -1.28 17.11 3.11
N GLY A 34 -1.38 17.36 4.44
CA GLY A 34 -1.18 18.65 5.07
C GLY A 34 -2.24 19.71 4.79
N LYS A 35 -3.35 19.35 4.12
CA LYS A 35 -4.50 20.20 3.79
C LYS A 35 -5.74 19.74 4.54
N ASP A 36 -6.74 20.63 4.67
CA ASP A 36 -8.00 20.27 5.31
C ASP A 36 -8.86 19.34 4.43
N LEU A 37 -9.69 18.52 5.10
CA LEU A 37 -10.51 17.48 4.46
C LEU A 37 -11.49 18.05 3.42
N VAL A 38 -12.00 19.28 3.63
CA VAL A 38 -12.95 19.91 2.71
C VAL A 38 -12.25 20.39 1.45
N THR A 39 -11.09 21.06 1.58
CA THR A 39 -10.26 21.48 0.44
C THR A 39 -9.76 20.30 -0.37
N LEU A 40 -9.48 19.15 0.27
CA LEU A 40 -9.10 17.92 -0.42
C LEU A 40 -10.27 17.21 -1.12
N GLY A 41 -11.52 17.66 -0.89
CA GLY A 41 -12.72 17.05 -1.44
C GLY A 41 -13.04 15.68 -0.85
N MET A 42 -12.50 15.39 0.35
CA MET A 42 -12.66 14.10 1.04
C MET A 42 -14.01 14.01 1.76
N VAL A 43 -14.67 15.11 2.12
CA VAL A 43 -15.97 15.10 2.78
C VAL A 43 -17.07 14.86 1.75
N LYS A 44 -17.75 13.69 1.85
CA LYS A 44 -18.84 13.29 0.94
C LYS A 44 -20.21 13.49 1.55
N ARG A 45 -20.32 13.38 2.86
CA ARG A 45 -21.55 13.62 3.62
C ARG A 45 -21.24 14.39 4.91
N HIS A 46 -22.10 15.32 5.30
CA HIS A 46 -21.96 16.14 6.51
C HIS A 46 -23.33 16.60 7.02
N ASP A 47 -24.26 15.64 7.16
CA ASP A 47 -25.65 15.91 7.53
C ASP A 47 -25.83 15.96 9.06
N VAL A 48 -26.83 16.73 9.48
CA VAL A 48 -27.31 16.75 10.86
C VAL A 48 -28.78 16.32 10.87
N GLU A 49 -29.07 15.24 11.57
CA GLU A 49 -30.41 14.67 11.72
C GLU A 49 -30.80 14.67 13.20
N GLY A 50 -31.52 15.71 13.61
CA GLY A 50 -31.88 15.92 15.02
C GLY A 50 -30.67 16.20 15.89
N ASP A 51 -30.35 15.28 16.78
CA ASP A 51 -29.18 15.29 17.67
C ASP A 51 -28.02 14.41 17.20
N ARG A 52 -28.03 13.96 15.93
CA ARG A 52 -26.98 13.11 15.35
C ARG A 52 -26.30 13.83 14.19
N ALA A 53 -24.98 13.77 14.14
CA ALA A 53 -24.19 14.21 12.99
C ALA A 53 -23.71 12.98 12.20
N LEU A 54 -23.97 12.97 10.87
CA LEU A 54 -23.63 11.89 9.95
C LEU A 54 -22.59 12.40 8.97
N ILE A 55 -21.37 11.86 9.06
CA ILE A 55 -20.22 12.34 8.31
C ILE A 55 -19.62 11.17 7.54
N THR A 56 -19.47 11.32 6.21
CA THR A 56 -18.76 10.36 5.39
C THR A 56 -17.51 11.02 4.82
N VAL A 57 -16.35 10.41 5.07
CA VAL A 57 -15.05 10.87 4.57
C VAL A 57 -14.46 9.82 3.65
N GLU A 58 -14.12 10.21 2.42
CA GLU A 58 -13.46 9.38 1.44
C GLU A 58 -11.95 9.54 1.56
N LEU A 59 -11.29 8.49 2.04
CA LEU A 59 -9.84 8.42 2.17
C LEU A 59 -9.18 8.14 0.80
N THR A 60 -7.92 8.49 0.66
CA THR A 60 -7.12 8.21 -0.55
C THR A 60 -6.65 6.76 -0.61
N THR A 61 -6.80 5.99 0.47
CA THR A 61 -6.50 4.56 0.57
C THR A 61 -7.32 3.92 1.68
N PRO A 62 -7.82 2.69 1.51
CA PRO A 62 -8.46 1.96 2.61
C PRO A 62 -7.48 1.61 3.74
N ALA A 63 -6.18 1.53 3.44
CA ALA A 63 -5.09 1.25 4.38
C ALA A 63 -4.49 2.53 5.01
N CYS A 64 -5.30 3.57 5.27
CA CYS A 64 -4.83 4.82 5.85
C CYS A 64 -4.38 4.62 7.31
N PRO A 65 -3.10 4.87 7.67
CA PRO A 65 -2.60 4.70 9.03
C PRO A 65 -3.18 5.74 10.01
N MET A 66 -3.70 6.86 9.48
CA MET A 66 -4.20 7.98 10.27
C MET A 66 -5.72 7.97 10.47
N LYS A 67 -6.40 6.87 10.07
CA LYS A 67 -7.86 6.77 10.09
C LYS A 67 -8.47 7.09 11.46
N ASP A 68 -7.91 6.51 12.53
CA ASP A 68 -8.42 6.71 13.88
C ASP A 68 -8.14 8.14 14.39
N LYS A 69 -6.98 8.70 14.04
CA LYS A 69 -6.68 10.10 14.36
C LYS A 69 -7.62 11.05 13.65
N ILE A 70 -7.84 10.85 12.34
CA ILE A 70 -8.79 11.68 11.56
C ILE A 70 -10.19 11.59 12.15
N ARG A 71 -10.62 10.40 12.60
CA ARG A 71 -11.90 10.21 13.30
C ARG A 71 -11.97 11.07 14.56
N GLY A 72 -10.98 10.99 15.43
CA GLY A 72 -10.92 11.78 16.66
C GLY A 72 -10.91 13.27 16.38
N ASP A 73 -10.11 13.74 15.43
CA ASP A 73 -10.05 15.15 15.04
C ASP A 73 -11.40 15.66 14.48
N ILE A 74 -12.16 14.81 13.75
CA ILE A 74 -13.52 15.12 13.28
C ILE A 74 -14.49 15.22 14.45
N GLU A 75 -14.50 14.23 15.34
CA GLU A 75 -15.38 14.21 16.51
C GLU A 75 -15.14 15.43 17.41
N ASP A 76 -13.90 15.79 17.66
CA ASP A 76 -13.52 16.98 18.44
C ASP A 76 -14.00 18.28 17.77
N ALA A 77 -13.78 18.43 16.46
CA ALA A 77 -14.18 19.62 15.72
C ALA A 77 -15.70 19.80 15.71
N VAL A 78 -16.45 18.72 15.50
CA VAL A 78 -17.92 18.75 15.45
C VAL A 78 -18.51 18.98 16.85
N ASN A 79 -17.98 18.34 17.89
CA ASN A 79 -18.39 18.57 19.27
C ASN A 79 -18.18 20.03 19.68
N LYS A 80 -17.05 20.63 19.30
CA LYS A 80 -16.77 22.04 19.54
C LYS A 80 -17.79 22.95 18.85
N ALA A 81 -18.09 22.69 17.57
CA ALA A 81 -19.09 23.46 16.82
C ALA A 81 -20.50 23.33 17.43
N ALA A 82 -20.88 22.14 17.90
CA ALA A 82 -22.14 21.91 18.60
C ALA A 82 -22.20 22.69 19.92
N ALA A 83 -21.14 22.68 20.71
CA ALA A 83 -21.06 23.41 21.99
C ALA A 83 -21.18 24.93 21.80
N GLU A 84 -20.56 25.49 20.74
CA GLU A 84 -20.69 26.91 20.38
C GLU A 84 -22.14 27.30 20.07
N GLN A 85 -22.96 26.37 19.55
CA GLN A 85 -24.40 26.56 19.28
C GLN A 85 -25.28 26.17 20.48
N LYS A 86 -24.68 25.79 21.61
CA LYS A 86 -25.42 25.21 22.79
C LYS A 86 -26.30 24.04 22.39
N HIS A 87 -25.86 23.28 21.35
CA HIS A 87 -26.52 22.08 20.85
C HIS A 87 -25.80 20.85 21.42
N THR A 88 -26.55 19.87 21.88
CA THR A 88 -25.99 18.60 22.40
C THR A 88 -26.24 17.53 21.37
N LEU A 89 -25.16 16.90 20.90
CA LEU A 89 -25.25 15.72 20.03
C LEU A 89 -25.30 14.46 20.88
N SER A 90 -26.18 13.54 20.52
CA SER A 90 -26.24 12.18 21.10
C SER A 90 -25.23 11.24 20.44
N ALA A 91 -24.92 11.47 19.15
CA ALA A 91 -23.97 10.67 18.39
C ALA A 91 -23.33 11.47 17.24
N ILE A 92 -22.04 11.18 16.99
CA ILE A 92 -21.33 11.57 15.77
C ILE A 92 -20.94 10.29 15.07
N GLU A 93 -21.53 10.01 13.91
CA GLU A 93 -21.26 8.82 13.11
C GLU A 93 -20.31 9.19 11.98
N VAL A 94 -19.08 8.71 12.07
CA VAL A 94 -18.05 8.91 11.04
C VAL A 94 -17.85 7.62 10.27
N GLU A 95 -18.28 7.64 9.01
CA GLU A 95 -18.05 6.56 8.05
C GLU A 95 -16.86 6.90 7.15
N PHE A 96 -16.00 5.92 6.90
CA PHE A 96 -14.90 6.05 5.96
C PHE A 96 -15.13 5.17 4.75
N THR A 97 -15.07 5.80 3.59
CA THR A 97 -14.91 5.14 2.30
C THR A 97 -13.48 5.38 1.79
N ALA A 98 -13.09 4.75 0.71
CA ALA A 98 -11.79 4.98 0.11
C ALA A 98 -11.88 4.98 -1.41
N ASP A 99 -11.15 5.89 -2.04
CA ASP A 99 -10.94 5.91 -3.49
C ASP A 99 -9.43 6.09 -3.77
N VAL A 100 -8.80 4.99 -4.20
CA VAL A 100 -7.39 5.00 -4.59
C VAL A 100 -7.28 5.70 -5.95
N ARG A 101 -6.75 6.91 -5.95
CA ARG A 101 -6.65 7.73 -7.16
C ARG A 101 -5.57 7.18 -8.08
N ARG A 102 -5.83 7.19 -9.38
CA ARG A 102 -4.79 6.97 -10.39
C ARG A 102 -3.84 8.16 -10.44
N PRO A 103 -2.55 7.95 -10.73
CA PRO A 103 -1.69 9.04 -11.15
C PRO A 103 -2.33 9.73 -12.37
N ASN A 104 -2.02 11.02 -12.62
CA ASN A 104 -2.64 11.87 -13.65
C ASN A 104 -2.47 11.33 -15.10
N GLU A 105 -2.95 10.13 -15.38
CA GLU A 105 -3.04 9.56 -16.72
C GLU A 105 -4.36 9.98 -17.37
N LYS A 106 -4.31 10.29 -18.65
CA LYS A 106 -5.51 10.38 -19.47
C LYS A 106 -6.18 9.01 -19.46
N VAL A 107 -7.43 8.97 -19.05
CA VAL A 107 -8.25 7.74 -19.01
C VAL A 107 -8.18 7.08 -20.40
N GLY A 108 -7.65 5.85 -20.46
CA GLY A 108 -7.57 5.04 -21.68
C GLY A 108 -6.15 4.76 -22.19
N GLU A 109 -5.09 5.37 -21.63
CA GLU A 109 -3.70 5.15 -22.07
C GLU A 109 -2.95 4.08 -21.24
N SER A 110 -3.49 3.65 -20.09
CA SER A 110 -2.84 2.62 -19.29
C SER A 110 -2.97 1.24 -19.93
N PRO A 111 -1.87 0.48 -20.04
CA PRO A 111 -1.91 -0.90 -20.52
C PRO A 111 -2.69 -1.84 -19.59
N LEU A 112 -2.97 -1.40 -18.35
CA LEU A 112 -3.76 -2.11 -17.34
C LEU A 112 -4.90 -1.19 -16.83
N PRO A 113 -5.96 -0.99 -17.62
CA PRO A 113 -6.98 0.04 -17.34
C PRO A 113 -7.75 -0.19 -16.05
N GLY A 114 -7.85 -1.44 -15.57
CA GLY A 114 -8.51 -1.79 -14.31
C GLY A 114 -7.64 -1.59 -13.06
N VAL A 115 -6.33 -1.39 -13.22
CA VAL A 115 -5.37 -1.26 -12.11
C VAL A 115 -5.10 0.20 -11.81
N ARG A 116 -5.26 0.61 -10.54
CA ARG A 116 -5.08 2.01 -10.14
C ARG A 116 -3.64 2.36 -9.84
N GLN A 117 -2.93 1.50 -9.09
CA GLN A 117 -1.55 1.71 -8.68
C GLN A 117 -0.71 0.45 -8.91
N ILE A 118 0.48 0.58 -9.47
CA ILE A 118 1.38 -0.55 -9.72
C ILE A 118 2.68 -0.31 -8.95
N ILE A 119 2.97 -1.19 -8.00
CA ILE A 119 4.09 -1.06 -7.08
C ILE A 119 5.07 -2.20 -7.28
N ALA A 120 6.31 -1.86 -7.63
CA ALA A 120 7.39 -2.81 -7.69
C ALA A 120 7.95 -3.11 -6.28
N VAL A 121 8.24 -4.38 -6.01
CA VAL A 121 9.09 -4.79 -4.89
C VAL A 121 10.40 -5.27 -5.46
N GLY A 122 11.48 -4.59 -5.13
CA GLY A 122 12.80 -4.83 -5.67
C GLY A 122 13.85 -5.04 -4.58
N ALA A 123 14.96 -5.65 -4.96
CA ALA A 123 16.12 -5.83 -4.06
C ALA A 123 17.41 -5.84 -4.88
N GLY A 124 18.48 -5.31 -4.32
CA GLY A 124 19.78 -5.25 -4.99
C GLY A 124 20.48 -6.60 -5.12
N LYS A 125 20.07 -7.62 -4.34
CA LYS A 125 20.59 -8.99 -4.39
C LYS A 125 19.53 -10.01 -4.01
N GLY A 126 19.76 -11.28 -4.33
CA GLY A 126 18.93 -12.39 -3.91
C GLY A 126 19.08 -12.73 -2.43
N GLY A 127 18.07 -13.45 -1.88
CA GLY A 127 18.11 -13.99 -0.50
C GLY A 127 17.79 -12.96 0.61
N VAL A 128 17.34 -11.75 0.28
CA VAL A 128 16.92 -10.74 1.28
C VAL A 128 15.46 -10.86 1.69
N GLY A 129 14.71 -11.81 1.13
CA GLY A 129 13.29 -12.02 1.41
C GLY A 129 12.36 -11.05 0.65
N LYS A 130 12.76 -10.62 -0.54
CA LYS A 130 11.97 -9.77 -1.43
C LYS A 130 10.54 -10.27 -1.63
N SER A 131 10.40 -11.53 -2.04
CA SER A 131 9.09 -12.17 -2.28
C SER A 131 8.26 -12.32 -1.00
N THR A 132 8.92 -12.56 0.15
CA THR A 132 8.24 -12.55 1.47
C THR A 132 7.61 -11.19 1.75
N ILE A 133 8.34 -10.11 1.49
CA ILE A 133 7.82 -8.74 1.65
C ILE A 133 6.70 -8.48 0.64
N ALA A 134 6.86 -8.89 -0.64
CA ALA A 134 5.83 -8.70 -1.67
C ALA A 134 4.51 -9.39 -1.32
N VAL A 135 4.56 -10.67 -0.89
CA VAL A 135 3.38 -11.44 -0.48
C VAL A 135 2.69 -10.79 0.72
N ASN A 136 3.45 -10.49 1.78
CA ASN A 136 2.86 -9.95 3.00
C ASN A 136 2.39 -8.49 2.83
N LEU A 137 3.02 -7.70 1.97
CA LEU A 137 2.51 -6.38 1.59
C LEU A 137 1.16 -6.50 0.86
N ALA A 138 1.04 -7.42 -0.11
CA ALA A 138 -0.20 -7.64 -0.84
C ALA A 138 -1.32 -8.11 0.09
N VAL A 139 -1.06 -9.11 0.94
CA VAL A 139 -2.03 -9.62 1.92
C VAL A 139 -2.40 -8.54 2.94
N GLY A 140 -1.41 -7.78 3.44
CA GLY A 140 -1.65 -6.70 4.40
C GLY A 140 -2.55 -5.59 3.83
N LEU A 141 -2.31 -5.15 2.60
CA LEU A 141 -3.18 -4.19 1.92
C LEU A 141 -4.61 -4.73 1.74
N ALA A 142 -4.75 -6.01 1.36
CA ALA A 142 -6.06 -6.66 1.23
C ALA A 142 -6.81 -6.76 2.57
N ARG A 143 -6.12 -7.04 3.67
CA ARG A 143 -6.69 -7.05 5.03
C ARG A 143 -7.25 -5.68 5.45
N HIS A 144 -6.67 -4.60 4.93
CA HIS A 144 -7.20 -3.24 5.11
C HIS A 144 -8.34 -2.90 4.15
N GLY A 145 -8.80 -3.84 3.33
CA GLY A 145 -9.97 -3.69 2.45
C GLY A 145 -9.64 -3.24 1.03
N ALA A 146 -8.37 -3.18 0.63
CA ALA A 146 -7.98 -2.88 -0.74
C ALA A 146 -8.18 -4.09 -1.67
N LYS A 147 -8.50 -3.85 -2.93
CA LYS A 147 -8.47 -4.87 -3.99
C LYS A 147 -7.04 -4.99 -4.51
N VAL A 148 -6.41 -6.12 -4.28
CA VAL A 148 -4.98 -6.29 -4.52
C VAL A 148 -4.70 -7.43 -5.48
N GLY A 149 -3.79 -7.16 -6.43
CA GLY A 149 -3.15 -8.16 -7.28
C GLY A 149 -1.68 -8.33 -6.89
N LEU A 150 -1.14 -9.53 -7.11
CA LEU A 150 0.27 -9.87 -6.93
C LEU A 150 0.79 -10.59 -8.16
N LEU A 151 1.77 -9.99 -8.83
CA LEU A 151 2.41 -10.53 -10.02
C LEU A 151 3.83 -10.99 -9.69
N ASP A 152 4.12 -12.29 -9.89
CA ASP A 152 5.45 -12.86 -9.77
C ASP A 152 6.24 -12.61 -11.06
N GLY A 153 7.22 -11.75 -10.98
CA GLY A 153 8.15 -11.44 -12.05
C GLY A 153 9.50 -12.13 -11.90
N ASP A 154 9.73 -12.90 -10.81
CA ASP A 154 10.98 -13.64 -10.62
C ASP A 154 11.00 -14.91 -11.43
N ILE A 155 11.36 -14.75 -12.70
CA ILE A 155 11.33 -15.82 -13.70
C ILE A 155 12.33 -16.95 -13.40
N TYR A 156 13.39 -16.62 -12.69
CA TYR A 156 14.48 -17.59 -12.40
C TYR A 156 14.24 -18.40 -11.14
N GLY A 157 13.42 -17.91 -10.23
CA GLY A 157 13.11 -18.58 -8.97
C GLY A 157 11.73 -18.20 -8.45
N PRO A 158 10.66 -18.54 -9.21
CA PRO A 158 9.30 -18.16 -8.81
C PRO A 158 8.95 -18.83 -7.48
N SER A 159 8.71 -18.02 -6.46
CA SER A 159 8.42 -18.50 -5.10
C SER A 159 6.96 -18.33 -4.69
N LEU A 160 6.20 -17.53 -5.42
CA LEU A 160 4.80 -17.25 -5.10
C LEU A 160 3.89 -18.49 -5.08
N PRO A 161 4.04 -19.47 -6.00
CA PRO A 161 3.20 -20.67 -5.94
C PRO A 161 3.28 -21.39 -4.60
N THR A 162 4.48 -21.55 -4.05
CA THR A 162 4.69 -22.14 -2.73
C THR A 162 4.15 -21.24 -1.62
N MET A 163 4.51 -19.96 -1.63
CA MET A 163 4.17 -19.01 -0.56
C MET A 163 2.67 -18.70 -0.47
N LEU A 164 1.91 -18.92 -1.54
CA LEU A 164 0.46 -18.75 -1.60
C LEU A 164 -0.32 -20.08 -1.54
N GLY A 165 0.39 -21.21 -1.44
CA GLY A 165 -0.23 -22.53 -1.35
C GLY A 165 -0.99 -22.94 -2.61
N LEU A 166 -0.53 -22.53 -3.80
CA LEU A 166 -1.23 -22.80 -5.06
C LEU A 166 -1.15 -24.28 -5.48
N GLY A 167 -0.26 -25.07 -4.87
CA GLY A 167 -0.17 -26.52 -5.04
C GLY A 167 -0.25 -26.97 -6.50
N GLU A 168 -1.15 -27.91 -6.77
CA GLU A 168 -1.42 -28.48 -8.11
C GLU A 168 -2.34 -27.60 -8.98
N GLU A 169 -2.79 -26.44 -8.50
CA GLU A 169 -3.63 -25.56 -9.29
C GLU A 169 -2.91 -25.13 -10.57
N GLN A 170 -3.64 -25.21 -11.69
CA GLN A 170 -3.12 -24.85 -13.00
C GLN A 170 -3.72 -23.54 -13.46
N THR A 171 -2.94 -22.80 -14.24
CA THR A 171 -3.43 -21.57 -14.89
C THR A 171 -4.54 -21.90 -15.89
N VAL A 172 -5.68 -21.26 -15.74
CA VAL A 172 -6.82 -21.39 -16.63
C VAL A 172 -6.87 -20.22 -17.59
N ALA A 173 -7.04 -20.51 -18.89
CA ALA A 173 -7.25 -19.48 -19.91
C ALA A 173 -8.74 -19.39 -20.29
N ARG A 174 -9.27 -18.20 -20.41
CA ARG A 174 -10.59 -17.91 -20.97
C ARG A 174 -10.42 -17.04 -22.22
N GLY A 175 -10.50 -17.67 -23.40
CA GLY A 175 -10.14 -17.01 -24.64
C GLY A 175 -8.65 -16.68 -24.67
N SER A 176 -8.30 -15.40 -24.82
CA SER A 176 -6.92 -14.90 -24.80
C SER A 176 -6.46 -14.41 -23.42
N MET A 177 -7.33 -14.45 -22.40
CA MET A 177 -7.02 -13.97 -21.06
C MET A 177 -6.70 -15.11 -20.12
N LEU A 178 -5.76 -14.89 -19.21
CA LEU A 178 -5.39 -15.77 -18.12
C LEU A 178 -6.21 -15.42 -16.88
N MET A 179 -6.78 -16.43 -16.24
CA MET A 179 -7.51 -16.23 -14.99
C MET A 179 -6.52 -16.20 -13.83
N PRO A 180 -6.54 -15.14 -12.99
CA PRO A 180 -5.70 -15.11 -11.82
C PRO A 180 -6.14 -16.14 -10.78
N PHE A 181 -5.20 -16.62 -9.97
CA PHE A 181 -5.52 -17.38 -8.76
C PHE A 181 -6.07 -16.43 -7.71
N GLU A 182 -7.17 -16.81 -7.07
CA GLU A 182 -7.79 -16.02 -6.01
C GLU A 182 -7.62 -16.74 -4.67
N THR A 183 -6.66 -16.28 -3.86
CA THR A 183 -6.37 -16.86 -2.55
C THR A 183 -5.94 -15.77 -1.56
N HIS A 184 -6.12 -16.00 -0.27
CA HIS A 184 -5.72 -15.07 0.80
C HIS A 184 -6.27 -13.63 0.65
N GLY A 185 -7.40 -13.46 -0.07
CA GLY A 185 -8.02 -12.17 -0.33
C GLY A 185 -7.33 -11.35 -1.44
N ILE A 186 -6.40 -11.94 -2.19
CA ILE A 186 -5.71 -11.31 -3.32
C ILE A 186 -5.87 -12.11 -4.61
N LYS A 187 -5.70 -11.43 -5.75
CA LYS A 187 -5.50 -12.07 -7.05
C LYS A 187 -4.01 -12.25 -7.29
N SER A 188 -3.59 -13.41 -7.76
CA SER A 188 -2.18 -13.64 -8.02
C SER A 188 -1.94 -14.31 -9.37
N MET A 189 -0.77 -14.04 -9.95
CA MET A 189 -0.29 -14.71 -11.15
C MET A 189 1.22 -14.91 -11.05
N SER A 190 1.67 -16.13 -11.34
CA SER A 190 3.09 -16.48 -11.31
C SER A 190 3.50 -17.19 -12.58
N ILE A 191 4.69 -16.86 -13.07
CA ILE A 191 5.30 -17.56 -14.19
C ILE A 191 5.56 -19.04 -13.86
N GLY A 192 5.79 -19.37 -12.57
CA GLY A 192 5.95 -20.75 -12.12
C GLY A 192 4.73 -21.64 -12.36
N LYS A 193 3.57 -21.06 -12.69
CA LYS A 193 2.34 -21.78 -13.02
C LYS A 193 2.04 -21.88 -14.52
N LEU A 194 2.86 -21.23 -15.35
CA LEU A 194 2.76 -21.36 -16.82
C LEU A 194 3.70 -22.44 -17.37
N VAL A 195 4.68 -22.84 -16.59
CA VAL A 195 5.72 -23.80 -17.01
C VAL A 195 5.55 -25.09 -16.22
N GLU A 196 5.55 -26.24 -16.91
CA GLU A 196 5.55 -27.54 -16.26
C GLU A 196 6.85 -27.67 -15.43
N GLU A 197 6.73 -28.04 -14.16
CA GLU A 197 7.82 -28.10 -13.17
C GLU A 197 9.02 -28.95 -13.65
N ASP A 198 8.76 -29.98 -14.46
CA ASP A 198 9.79 -30.89 -14.98
C ASP A 198 10.52 -30.38 -16.23
N LYS A 199 10.12 -29.24 -16.80
CA LYS A 199 10.80 -28.65 -17.96
C LYS A 199 11.75 -27.55 -17.51
N ALA A 200 13.04 -27.88 -17.41
CA ALA A 200 14.10 -26.88 -17.26
C ALA A 200 14.13 -25.98 -18.51
N LEU A 201 13.27 -24.95 -18.54
CA LEU A 201 13.31 -23.94 -19.57
C LEU A 201 14.50 -23.01 -19.29
N VAL A 202 15.47 -23.01 -20.20
CA VAL A 202 16.53 -22.00 -20.15
C VAL A 202 15.94 -20.67 -20.62
N TRP A 203 15.48 -19.87 -19.68
CA TRP A 203 14.96 -18.54 -19.97
C TRP A 203 16.08 -17.63 -20.50
N ARG A 204 16.00 -17.27 -21.78
CA ARG A 204 16.83 -16.20 -22.33
C ARG A 204 16.09 -14.86 -22.15
N GLY A 205 16.83 -13.76 -21.97
CA GLY A 205 16.25 -12.45 -21.68
C GLY A 205 15.01 -12.08 -22.51
N PRO A 206 15.02 -12.22 -23.85
CA PRO A 206 13.85 -11.90 -24.68
C PRO A 206 12.61 -12.77 -24.40
N MET A 207 12.82 -14.06 -24.05
CA MET A 207 11.71 -14.96 -23.70
C MET A 207 11.12 -14.58 -22.34
N ALA A 208 11.97 -14.28 -21.37
CA ALA A 208 11.58 -13.81 -20.05
C ALA A 208 10.74 -12.54 -20.11
N HIS A 209 11.17 -11.58 -20.92
CA HIS A 209 10.45 -10.34 -21.20
C HIS A 209 9.07 -10.61 -21.81
N GLY A 210 9.00 -11.48 -22.84
CA GLY A 210 7.74 -11.84 -23.48
C GLY A 210 6.76 -12.50 -22.52
N ALA A 211 7.22 -13.46 -21.73
CA ALA A 211 6.40 -14.15 -20.76
C ALA A 211 5.88 -13.23 -19.63
N PHE A 212 6.74 -12.38 -19.09
CA PHE A 212 6.31 -11.38 -18.09
C PHE A 212 5.27 -10.41 -18.65
N LYS A 213 5.51 -9.89 -19.87
CA LYS A 213 4.55 -9.03 -20.54
C LYS A 213 3.20 -9.74 -20.73
N GLN A 214 3.23 -11.00 -21.15
CA GLN A 214 2.03 -11.80 -21.31
C GLN A 214 1.28 -11.96 -19.97
N LEU A 215 1.98 -12.35 -18.90
CA LEU A 215 1.39 -12.47 -17.57
C LEU A 215 0.78 -11.16 -17.09
N ALA A 216 1.50 -10.05 -17.24
CA ALA A 216 1.01 -8.76 -16.78
C ALA A 216 -0.22 -8.29 -17.57
N MET A 217 -0.18 -8.39 -18.92
CA MET A 217 -1.18 -7.79 -19.81
C MET A 217 -2.35 -8.71 -20.14
N GLN A 218 -2.16 -10.04 -20.10
CA GLN A 218 -3.20 -11.01 -20.44
C GLN A 218 -3.87 -11.64 -19.22
N THR A 219 -3.53 -11.23 -18.01
CA THR A 219 -4.27 -11.64 -16.81
C THR A 219 -5.52 -10.79 -16.62
N GLU A 220 -6.65 -11.44 -16.35
CA GLU A 220 -7.94 -10.78 -16.07
C GLU A 220 -7.94 -10.20 -14.64
N TRP A 221 -7.17 -9.12 -14.43
CA TRP A 221 -7.06 -8.49 -13.13
C TRP A 221 -8.38 -7.88 -12.64
N GLY A 222 -9.23 -7.40 -13.56
CA GLY A 222 -10.41 -6.62 -13.22
C GLY A 222 -10.05 -5.29 -12.56
N GLU A 223 -10.89 -4.83 -11.64
CA GLU A 223 -10.63 -3.59 -10.88
C GLU A 223 -9.75 -3.90 -9.68
N LEU A 224 -8.54 -3.30 -9.65
CA LEU A 224 -7.59 -3.38 -8.55
C LEU A 224 -7.21 -1.98 -8.06
N ASP A 225 -7.09 -1.83 -6.74
CA ASP A 225 -6.50 -0.65 -6.13
C ASP A 225 -4.96 -0.69 -6.25
N TYR A 226 -4.38 -1.88 -6.05
CA TYR A 226 -2.94 -2.10 -6.10
C TYR A 226 -2.60 -3.37 -6.87
N LEU A 227 -1.59 -3.30 -7.73
CA LEU A 227 -0.89 -4.46 -8.28
C LEU A 227 0.54 -4.44 -7.75
N ILE A 228 0.86 -5.37 -6.89
CA ILE A 228 2.22 -5.58 -6.38
C ILE A 228 2.97 -6.45 -7.36
N VAL A 229 4.17 -6.02 -7.76
CA VAL A 229 5.01 -6.73 -8.73
C VAL A 229 6.30 -7.16 -8.03
N ASP A 230 6.46 -8.45 -7.81
CA ASP A 230 7.67 -9.03 -7.27
C ASP A 230 8.72 -9.16 -8.38
N LEU A 231 9.69 -8.22 -8.45
CA LEU A 231 10.70 -8.20 -9.50
C LEU A 231 11.82 -9.21 -9.24
N PRO A 232 12.54 -9.68 -10.28
CA PRO A 232 13.76 -10.46 -10.07
C PRO A 232 14.80 -9.71 -9.22
N PRO A 233 15.62 -10.40 -8.44
CA PRO A 233 16.66 -9.77 -7.64
C PRO A 233 17.78 -9.19 -8.51
N GLY A 234 18.46 -8.16 -7.99
CA GLY A 234 19.59 -7.51 -8.63
C GLY A 234 19.23 -6.22 -9.35
N THR A 235 20.22 -5.64 -10.03
CA THR A 235 20.12 -4.35 -10.73
C THR A 235 20.60 -4.43 -12.18
N GLY A 236 20.63 -5.67 -12.73
CA GLY A 236 21.02 -5.94 -14.12
C GLY A 236 19.88 -5.67 -15.12
N ASP A 237 20.11 -6.12 -16.36
CA ASP A 237 19.21 -5.84 -17.48
C ASP A 237 17.79 -6.40 -17.29
N VAL A 238 17.65 -7.55 -16.63
CA VAL A 238 16.34 -8.22 -16.50
C VAL A 238 15.40 -7.44 -15.59
N PRO A 239 15.73 -7.17 -14.29
CA PRO A 239 14.84 -6.36 -13.43
C PRO A 239 14.62 -4.96 -14.01
N LEU A 240 15.61 -4.34 -14.63
CA LEU A 240 15.50 -3.05 -15.31
C LEU A 240 14.45 -3.10 -16.44
N THR A 241 14.57 -4.08 -17.32
CA THR A 241 13.66 -4.24 -18.47
C THR A 241 12.24 -4.53 -18.03
N LEU A 242 12.06 -5.40 -17.00
CA LEU A 242 10.73 -5.72 -16.47
C LEU A 242 10.09 -4.51 -15.80
N ALA A 243 10.87 -3.70 -15.07
CA ALA A 243 10.39 -2.47 -14.48
C ALA A 243 9.94 -1.43 -15.52
N GLN A 244 10.52 -1.45 -16.73
CA GLN A 244 10.14 -0.57 -17.86
C GLN A 244 8.85 -1.00 -18.57
N LEU A 245 8.43 -2.26 -18.42
CA LEU A 245 7.23 -2.79 -19.09
C LEU A 245 5.92 -2.30 -18.51
N LEU A 246 5.94 -1.90 -17.25
CA LEU A 246 4.76 -1.49 -16.51
C LEU A 246 4.85 -0.02 -16.09
N PRO A 247 3.74 0.71 -16.11
CA PRO A 247 3.68 2.08 -15.61
C PRO A 247 3.72 2.05 -14.07
N LEU A 248 4.92 1.84 -13.51
CA LEU A 248 5.11 1.74 -12.06
C LEU A 248 4.82 3.07 -11.38
N THR A 249 3.92 3.05 -10.41
CA THR A 249 3.63 4.21 -9.56
C THR A 249 4.75 4.46 -8.55
N GLY A 250 5.40 3.38 -8.10
CA GLY A 250 6.51 3.47 -7.18
C GLY A 250 7.15 2.13 -6.91
N ALA A 251 8.23 2.15 -6.15
CA ALA A 251 8.99 0.97 -5.78
C ALA A 251 9.27 0.90 -4.28
N VAL A 252 9.17 -0.30 -3.71
CA VAL A 252 9.64 -0.65 -2.36
C VAL A 252 10.94 -1.40 -2.51
N VAL A 253 11.99 -0.97 -1.80
CA VAL A 253 13.31 -1.63 -1.84
C VAL A 253 13.53 -2.44 -0.57
N VAL A 254 13.76 -3.74 -0.73
CA VAL A 254 14.00 -4.67 0.38
C VAL A 254 15.49 -4.84 0.63
N CYS A 255 15.90 -4.69 1.88
CA CYS A 255 17.28 -4.80 2.33
C CYS A 255 17.35 -5.60 3.63
N THR A 256 18.47 -6.25 3.90
CA THR A 256 18.80 -6.81 5.21
C THR A 256 19.83 -5.93 5.92
N PRO A 257 20.00 -6.02 7.26
CA PRO A 257 20.84 -5.07 8.02
C PRO A 257 22.31 -5.01 7.61
N GLN A 258 22.84 -6.09 6.98
CA GLN A 258 24.28 -6.15 6.67
C GLN A 258 24.72 -5.07 5.68
N ARG A 259 25.90 -4.49 5.90
CA ARG A 259 26.45 -3.44 5.04
C ARG A 259 26.53 -3.82 3.55
N VAL A 260 26.91 -5.04 3.24
CA VAL A 260 26.96 -5.52 1.84
C VAL A 260 25.55 -5.47 1.20
N ALA A 261 24.50 -5.82 1.95
CA ALA A 261 23.14 -5.73 1.45
C ALA A 261 22.67 -4.26 1.26
N GLN A 262 23.13 -3.34 2.12
CA GLN A 262 22.88 -1.91 1.98
C GLN A 262 23.52 -1.34 0.70
N ASP A 263 24.75 -1.75 0.38
CA ASP A 263 25.42 -1.33 -0.85
C ASP A 263 24.68 -1.81 -2.10
N ASP A 264 24.14 -3.03 -2.08
CA ASP A 264 23.30 -3.56 -3.14
C ASP A 264 21.92 -2.87 -3.22
N ALA A 265 21.30 -2.60 -2.08
CA ALA A 265 20.04 -1.87 -2.01
C ALA A 265 20.18 -0.43 -2.53
N ARG A 266 21.30 0.24 -2.25
CA ARG A 266 21.63 1.54 -2.83
C ARG A 266 21.64 1.51 -4.36
N ARG A 267 22.17 0.44 -4.97
CA ARG A 267 22.14 0.28 -6.44
C ARG A 267 20.70 0.08 -6.94
N ALA A 268 19.87 -0.70 -6.21
CA ALA A 268 18.47 -0.86 -6.57
C ALA A 268 17.69 0.46 -6.50
N VAL A 269 17.91 1.27 -5.48
CA VAL A 269 17.35 2.63 -5.39
C VAL A 269 17.73 3.45 -6.63
N ARG A 270 19.03 3.50 -6.97
CA ARG A 270 19.52 4.24 -8.14
C ARG A 270 18.92 3.73 -9.45
N MET A 271 18.70 2.42 -9.57
CA MET A 271 18.04 1.84 -10.74
C MET A 271 16.62 2.42 -10.90
N PHE A 272 15.82 2.43 -9.84
CA PHE A 272 14.47 2.99 -9.90
C PHE A 272 14.47 4.50 -10.16
N GLU A 273 15.37 5.26 -9.52
CA GLU A 273 15.54 6.70 -9.76
C GLU A 273 15.88 6.99 -11.24
N ASN A 274 16.78 6.20 -11.84
CA ASN A 274 17.16 6.33 -13.26
C ASN A 274 16.00 6.00 -14.21
N LEU A 275 15.05 5.16 -13.78
CA LEU A 275 13.81 4.87 -14.51
C LEU A 275 12.73 5.93 -14.31
N GLY A 276 12.96 6.94 -13.46
CA GLY A 276 11.95 7.91 -13.07
C GLY A 276 10.85 7.33 -12.17
N VAL A 277 11.10 6.16 -11.56
CA VAL A 277 10.18 5.53 -10.63
C VAL A 277 10.44 6.03 -9.21
N GLU A 278 9.42 6.58 -8.57
CA GLU A 278 9.51 7.04 -7.18
C GLU A 278 9.84 5.88 -6.23
N VAL A 279 10.88 6.01 -5.42
CA VAL A 279 11.16 5.03 -4.36
C VAL A 279 10.33 5.39 -3.14
N LEU A 280 9.28 4.60 -2.88
CA LEU A 280 8.32 4.78 -1.79
C LEU A 280 9.00 4.64 -0.42
N GLY A 281 10.06 3.82 -0.37
CA GLY A 281 10.89 3.65 0.80
C GLY A 281 11.66 2.34 0.83
N ILE A 282 12.39 2.15 1.94
CA ILE A 282 13.22 0.98 2.20
C ILE A 282 12.63 0.18 3.36
N VAL A 283 12.59 -1.15 3.20
CA VAL A 283 12.17 -2.12 4.24
C VAL A 283 13.41 -2.87 4.72
N GLU A 284 13.60 -2.96 6.03
CA GLU A 284 14.57 -3.86 6.63
C GLU A 284 13.93 -5.21 6.91
N ASN A 285 14.30 -6.23 6.16
CA ASN A 285 13.91 -7.60 6.46
C ASN A 285 15.00 -8.32 7.24
N MET A 286 14.64 -9.33 8.01
CA MET A 286 15.57 -10.07 8.89
C MET A 286 16.29 -9.13 9.88
N SER A 287 15.56 -8.19 10.44
CA SER A 287 16.12 -7.10 11.26
C SER A 287 16.66 -7.59 12.60
N HIS A 288 15.96 -8.48 13.27
CA HIS A 288 16.32 -9.04 14.55
C HIS A 288 15.61 -10.38 14.76
N PHE A 289 16.07 -11.13 15.73
CA PHE A 289 15.44 -12.36 16.20
C PHE A 289 15.17 -12.26 17.71
N VAL A 290 13.98 -12.62 18.14
CA VAL A 290 13.66 -12.73 19.56
C VAL A 290 13.72 -14.19 19.93
N GLY A 291 14.63 -14.55 20.85
CA GLY A 291 14.79 -15.91 21.35
C GLY A 291 13.69 -16.30 22.34
N ASP A 292 13.63 -17.60 22.67
CA ASP A 292 12.68 -18.14 23.66
C ASP A 292 12.88 -17.54 25.07
N ASP A 293 14.06 -16.98 25.34
CA ASP A 293 14.40 -16.26 26.57
C ASP A 293 13.88 -14.81 26.59
N GLY A 294 13.18 -14.38 25.53
CA GLY A 294 12.69 -13.02 25.35
C GLY A 294 13.75 -11.98 25.00
N LYS A 295 15.02 -12.40 24.76
CA LYS A 295 16.07 -11.50 24.36
C LYS A 295 16.10 -11.33 22.85
N GLU A 296 16.47 -10.11 22.46
CA GLU A 296 16.67 -9.75 21.05
C GLU A 296 18.11 -10.04 20.64
N TYR A 297 18.27 -10.69 19.47
CA TYR A 297 19.55 -11.06 18.88
C TYR A 297 19.70 -10.45 17.48
N ASP A 298 20.79 -9.73 17.29
CA ASP A 298 21.14 -9.07 16.03
C ASP A 298 21.91 -10.02 15.10
N LEU A 299 21.24 -11.04 14.59
CA LEU A 299 21.90 -12.10 13.78
C LEU A 299 22.60 -11.54 12.54
N PHE A 300 22.04 -10.50 11.94
CA PHE A 300 22.56 -9.83 10.74
C PHE A 300 22.89 -8.35 11.00
N GLY A 301 22.92 -7.90 12.24
CA GLY A 301 22.90 -6.50 12.63
C GLY A 301 21.48 -5.96 12.71
N LYS A 302 21.33 -4.68 13.05
CA LYS A 302 20.03 -4.00 13.22
C LYS A 302 20.11 -2.56 12.73
N GLY A 303 19.03 -2.07 12.11
CA GLY A 303 18.89 -0.64 11.73
C GLY A 303 19.71 -0.20 10.53
N GLY A 304 20.41 -1.13 9.85
CA GLY A 304 21.25 -0.77 8.72
C GLY A 304 20.47 -0.20 7.53
N ALA A 305 19.28 -0.74 7.26
CA ALA A 305 18.41 -0.24 6.20
C ALA A 305 17.76 1.11 6.57
N GLU A 306 17.50 1.35 7.86
CA GLU A 306 17.01 2.65 8.33
C GLU A 306 18.07 3.75 8.14
N VAL A 307 19.32 3.47 8.52
CA VAL A 307 20.45 4.38 8.28
C VAL A 307 20.65 4.64 6.79
N LEU A 308 20.49 3.61 5.94
CA LEU A 308 20.54 3.77 4.49
C LEU A 308 19.43 4.69 3.99
N ALA A 309 18.20 4.49 4.44
CA ALA A 309 17.05 5.32 4.08
C ALA A 309 17.29 6.78 4.44
N GLN A 310 17.71 7.06 5.69
CA GLN A 310 18.06 8.41 6.16
C GLN A 310 19.17 9.04 5.31
N THR A 311 20.23 8.28 5.01
CA THR A 311 21.37 8.77 4.21
C THR A 311 20.96 9.14 2.78
N MET A 312 19.98 8.42 2.22
CA MET A 312 19.48 8.67 0.87
C MET A 312 18.28 9.64 0.84
N GLY A 313 17.81 10.12 1.98
CA GLY A 313 16.63 10.99 2.07
C GLY A 313 15.33 10.29 1.70
N LEU A 314 15.29 8.97 1.90
CA LEU A 314 14.12 8.12 1.58
C LEU A 314 13.35 7.75 2.85
N PRO A 315 12.04 7.45 2.73
CA PRO A 315 11.28 6.90 3.84
C PRO A 315 11.81 5.52 4.28
N PHE A 316 11.80 5.26 5.58
CA PHE A 316 11.95 3.93 6.14
C PHE A 316 10.54 3.37 6.38
N LEU A 317 10.22 2.23 5.76
CA LEU A 317 8.88 1.63 5.79
C LEU A 317 8.69 0.62 6.93
N GLY A 318 9.76 0.35 7.67
CA GLY A 318 9.72 -0.52 8.83
C GLY A 318 10.69 -1.70 8.76
N ALA A 319 10.73 -2.44 9.86
CA ALA A 319 11.59 -3.59 10.07
C ALA A 319 10.75 -4.85 10.30
N VAL A 320 11.10 -5.94 9.61
CA VAL A 320 10.46 -7.25 9.76
C VAL A 320 11.43 -8.18 10.49
N PRO A 321 11.03 -8.78 11.63
CA PRO A 321 11.88 -9.67 12.39
C PRO A 321 12.07 -11.02 11.69
N ILE A 322 13.11 -11.76 12.11
CA ILE A 322 13.27 -13.17 11.80
C ILE A 322 12.40 -13.94 12.79
N THR A 323 11.46 -14.74 12.30
CA THR A 323 10.69 -15.66 13.13
C THR A 323 10.58 -17.04 12.46
N PRO A 324 10.61 -18.13 13.22
CA PRO A 324 10.33 -19.46 12.67
C PRO A 324 8.92 -19.54 12.07
N GLY A 325 7.94 -18.83 12.66
CA GLY A 325 6.57 -18.78 12.19
C GLY A 325 6.46 -18.22 10.78
N LEU A 326 7.14 -17.10 10.49
CA LEU A 326 7.14 -16.49 9.14
C LEU A 326 7.64 -17.47 8.08
N ARG A 327 8.72 -18.23 8.37
CA ARG A 327 9.21 -19.26 7.47
C ARG A 327 8.20 -20.40 7.30
N ILE A 328 7.69 -20.95 8.41
CA ILE A 328 6.71 -22.05 8.38
C ILE A 328 5.47 -21.67 7.59
N ASN A 329 4.92 -20.49 7.84
CA ASN A 329 3.73 -20.00 7.15
C ASN A 329 3.98 -19.77 5.65
N SER A 330 5.18 -19.29 5.29
CA SER A 330 5.59 -19.14 3.88
C SER A 330 5.73 -20.50 3.20
N ASP A 331 6.40 -21.48 3.84
CA ASP A 331 6.60 -22.81 3.29
C ASP A 331 5.29 -23.62 3.18
N SER A 332 4.33 -23.38 4.07
CA SER A 332 3.01 -24.01 4.06
C SER A 332 1.98 -23.31 3.17
N GLY A 333 2.34 -22.17 2.56
CA GLY A 333 1.45 -21.40 1.69
C GLY A 333 0.33 -20.66 2.42
N ASN A 334 0.52 -20.33 3.68
CA ASN A 334 -0.49 -19.67 4.53
C ASN A 334 0.01 -18.32 5.08
N PRO A 335 0.26 -17.31 4.24
CA PRO A 335 0.79 -16.02 4.68
C PRO A 335 -0.16 -15.27 5.65
N THR A 336 -1.47 -15.54 5.61
CA THR A 336 -2.44 -14.94 6.53
C THR A 336 -2.21 -15.29 7.99
N LEU A 337 -1.59 -16.44 8.29
CA LEU A 337 -1.21 -16.85 9.65
C LEU A 337 -0.14 -15.95 10.27
N ASN A 338 0.58 -15.15 9.48
CA ASN A 338 1.55 -14.18 10.01
C ASN A 338 0.90 -13.13 10.91
N TRP A 339 -0.41 -12.90 10.77
CA TRP A 339 -1.16 -11.97 11.62
C TRP A 339 -1.63 -12.58 12.94
N GLU A 340 -1.41 -13.87 13.16
CA GLU A 340 -1.62 -14.51 14.48
C GLU A 340 -0.43 -14.27 15.44
N ASP A 341 0.74 -13.93 14.89
CA ASP A 341 1.91 -13.45 15.64
C ASP A 341 1.85 -11.92 15.78
N PRO A 342 1.73 -11.37 17.01
CA PRO A 342 1.60 -9.93 17.22
C PRO A 342 2.77 -9.10 16.66
N ALA A 343 4.00 -9.64 16.69
CA ALA A 343 5.17 -8.94 16.19
C ALA A 343 5.15 -8.85 14.65
N LEU A 344 4.79 -9.95 13.98
CA LEU A 344 4.62 -9.98 12.52
C LEU A 344 3.42 -9.14 12.08
N ALA A 345 2.29 -9.25 12.79
CA ALA A 345 1.10 -8.44 12.52
C ALA A 345 1.43 -6.95 12.55
N SER A 346 2.08 -6.49 13.64
CA SER A 346 2.50 -5.08 13.76
C SER A 346 3.46 -4.65 12.64
N ALA A 347 4.43 -5.50 12.29
CA ALA A 347 5.40 -5.19 11.25
C ALA A 347 4.74 -5.09 9.87
N PHE A 348 3.86 -6.04 9.51
CA PHE A 348 3.23 -6.06 8.19
C PHE A 348 2.07 -5.05 8.07
N ASP A 349 1.32 -4.79 9.13
CA ASP A 349 0.32 -3.72 9.15
C ASP A 349 1.00 -2.35 9.01
N GLY A 350 2.09 -2.11 9.75
CA GLY A 350 2.89 -0.90 9.62
C GLY A 350 3.46 -0.72 8.20
N LEU A 351 4.05 -1.77 7.63
CA LEU A 351 4.55 -1.77 6.26
C LEU A 351 3.45 -1.42 5.25
N SER A 352 2.29 -2.07 5.37
CA SER A 352 1.18 -1.91 4.42
C SER A 352 0.59 -0.51 4.47
N THR A 353 0.34 -0.01 5.68
CA THR A 353 -0.26 1.32 5.90
C THR A 353 0.70 2.44 5.50
N LEU A 354 1.99 2.35 5.85
CA LEU A 354 2.99 3.32 5.44
C LEU A 354 3.21 3.33 3.93
N THR A 355 3.24 2.15 3.29
CA THR A 355 3.37 2.05 1.83
C THR A 355 2.15 2.72 1.16
N ALA A 356 0.94 2.44 1.61
CA ALA A 356 -0.28 3.05 1.08
C ALA A 356 -0.30 4.57 1.24
N SER A 357 0.14 5.10 2.40
CA SER A 357 0.29 6.54 2.65
C SER A 357 1.29 7.17 1.66
N ARG A 358 2.45 6.55 1.44
CA ARG A 358 3.47 7.05 0.51
C ARG A 358 2.99 7.07 -0.94
N ILE A 359 2.22 6.08 -1.36
CA ILE A 359 1.58 6.04 -2.68
C ILE A 359 0.61 7.23 -2.82
N SER A 360 -0.23 7.47 -1.80
CA SER A 360 -1.18 8.58 -1.80
C SER A 360 -0.49 9.94 -1.91
N VAL A 361 0.62 10.13 -1.18
CA VAL A 361 1.43 11.34 -1.25
C VAL A 361 2.06 11.52 -2.63
N ALA A 362 2.68 10.47 -3.19
CA ALA A 362 3.29 10.50 -4.53
C ALA A 362 2.25 10.82 -5.62
N ALA A 363 1.08 10.21 -5.56
CA ALA A 363 -0.04 10.48 -6.47
C ALA A 363 -0.52 11.94 -6.39
N SER A 364 -0.60 12.50 -5.16
CA SER A 364 -1.05 13.88 -4.94
C SER A 364 -0.07 14.95 -5.45
N GLN A 365 1.23 14.63 -5.50
CA GLN A 365 2.30 15.53 -5.91
C GLN A 365 2.52 15.54 -7.43
N GLY A 366 1.81 14.71 -8.19
CA GLY A 366 1.96 14.63 -9.65
C GLY A 366 3.37 14.19 -10.12
N LYS A 367 4.12 13.52 -9.26
CA LYS A 367 5.51 13.08 -9.53
C LYS A 367 5.60 11.90 -10.50
N TYR A 368 4.45 11.40 -10.94
CA TYR A 368 4.39 10.31 -11.89
C TYR A 368 4.84 10.79 -13.27
N GLN A 369 5.91 10.20 -13.79
CA GLN A 369 6.33 10.29 -15.19
C GLN A 369 6.31 8.89 -15.77
N MET A 370 5.58 8.69 -16.89
CA MET A 370 5.75 7.46 -17.65
C MET A 370 7.22 7.30 -18.04
N PRO A 371 7.83 6.11 -17.84
CA PRO A 371 9.18 5.87 -18.33
C PRO A 371 9.21 6.11 -19.85
N THR A 372 9.85 7.18 -20.27
CA THR A 372 10.06 7.48 -21.67
C THR A 372 11.20 6.60 -22.18
N ILE A 373 10.90 5.64 -23.05
CA ILE A 373 11.93 4.86 -23.72
C ILE A 373 12.60 5.80 -24.74
N SER A 374 13.74 6.37 -24.38
CA SER A 374 14.67 6.93 -25.37
C SER A 374 15.51 5.77 -25.90
N VAL A 375 15.12 5.25 -27.06
CA VAL A 375 15.96 4.35 -27.83
C VAL A 375 17.06 5.22 -28.46
N SER A 376 18.25 5.17 -27.88
CA SER A 376 19.47 5.72 -28.49
C SER A 376 20.20 4.64 -29.25
#